data_e5a25f30ad8e93e57d1d9a0839f94fe0
#
_entry.id   e5a25f30ad8e93e57d1d9a0839f94fe0
#
_cell.length_a   1.000
_cell.length_b   1.000
_cell.length_c   1.000
_cell.angle_alpha   90.00
_cell.angle_beta   90.00
_cell.angle_gamma   90.00
#
_symmetry.space_group_name_H-M   'P 1'
#
loop_
_entity.id
_entity.type
_entity.pdbx_description
1 polymer ?
#
loop_
_entity_poly.entity_id
_entity_poly.type
_entity_poly.pdbx_seq_one_letter_code
_entity_poly.pdbx_strand_id
1 'polypeptide(L)'
;VDTENLPKTWSEFREVCKQVTEAGKGKYYGMIEGGKQVNRLEIAIRALSCLAGSKSNDIGVISMVDGKNVLNSDAMIQAFDFYSGLVQDGSFHPDTVNLAAPEARALFAQNQAAFLIQGSWCISTWEKENPDLEFGVMEMPVPDDGAKGGLPYIGAQPWMGISKTSDNPELAAKYLQGLYSEEYQSGVVEDGGFVSAIKGVNEKYMKDGVMKDYYTLALEQGKLCPDPIVGNADASAVYANITEISPNLGQIVQGTLTGKTDYKDTLNTLAENTQKEWENGIKKAQEAGAEVSAEDFEFKNWNPLEDYTAEDYQNK
;
A
#
# COMPACT_ATOMS: atom_id res chain seq x y z
N VAL A 1 14.04 -1.62 -20.22
CA VAL A 1 13.05 -0.53 -20.08
C VAL A 1 13.73 0.79 -20.44
N ASP A 2 13.05 1.65 -21.18
CA ASP A 2 13.49 3.03 -21.41
C ASP A 2 13.29 3.83 -20.12
N THR A 3 14.38 4.23 -19.48
CA THR A 3 14.34 4.96 -18.21
C THR A 3 14.11 6.47 -18.38
N GLU A 4 14.22 7.00 -19.61
CA GLU A 4 13.91 8.39 -19.89
C GLU A 4 12.41 8.62 -20.14
N ASN A 5 11.69 7.55 -20.56
CA ASN A 5 10.26 7.56 -20.87
C ASN A 5 9.52 6.44 -20.13
N LEU A 6 9.48 6.53 -18.82
CA LEU A 6 8.76 5.57 -17.98
C LEU A 6 7.24 5.67 -18.20
N PRO A 7 6.51 4.53 -18.18
CA PRO A 7 5.06 4.52 -18.34
C PRO A 7 4.36 5.20 -17.17
N LYS A 8 3.43 6.09 -17.44
CA LYS A 8 2.70 6.88 -16.43
C LYS A 8 1.27 6.39 -16.24
N THR A 9 0.66 5.83 -17.28
CA THR A 9 -0.71 5.34 -17.22
C THR A 9 -0.77 3.81 -17.23
N TRP A 10 -1.92 3.27 -16.87
CA TRP A 10 -2.15 1.83 -16.87
C TRP A 10 -2.00 1.20 -18.24
N SER A 11 -2.51 1.85 -19.29
CA SER A 11 -2.36 1.35 -20.66
C SER A 11 -0.91 1.38 -21.11
N GLU A 12 -0.17 2.47 -20.84
CA GLU A 12 1.25 2.56 -21.13
C GLU A 12 2.07 1.49 -20.38
N PHE A 13 1.78 1.29 -19.09
CA PHE A 13 2.46 0.29 -18.27
C PHE A 13 2.22 -1.14 -18.80
N ARG A 14 0.98 -1.47 -19.15
CA ARG A 14 0.65 -2.77 -19.76
C ARG A 14 1.40 -2.99 -21.06
N GLU A 15 1.43 -1.96 -21.93
CA GLU A 15 2.12 -2.05 -23.21
C GLU A 15 3.63 -2.29 -23.01
N VAL A 16 4.27 -1.55 -22.10
CA VAL A 16 5.70 -1.76 -21.78
C VAL A 16 5.94 -3.16 -21.20
N CYS A 17 5.11 -3.63 -20.27
CA CYS A 17 5.22 -4.98 -19.71
C CYS A 17 5.10 -6.06 -20.77
N LYS A 18 4.17 -5.90 -21.72
CA LYS A 18 3.98 -6.82 -22.85
C LYS A 18 5.19 -6.84 -23.76
N GLN A 19 5.69 -5.67 -24.17
CA GLN A 19 6.87 -5.55 -25.04
C GLN A 19 8.11 -6.19 -24.39
N VAL A 20 8.33 -5.95 -23.09
CA VAL A 20 9.42 -6.57 -22.33
C VAL A 20 9.28 -8.09 -22.33
N THR A 21 8.09 -8.61 -22.08
CA THR A 21 7.83 -10.06 -22.04
C THR A 21 8.06 -10.71 -23.41
N GLU A 22 7.58 -10.10 -24.48
CA GLU A 22 7.78 -10.57 -25.86
C GLU A 22 9.29 -10.59 -26.22
N ALA A 23 10.02 -9.52 -25.88
CA ALA A 23 11.47 -9.46 -26.08
C ALA A 23 12.22 -10.49 -25.23
N GLY A 24 11.69 -10.82 -24.06
CA GLY A 24 12.27 -11.80 -23.12
C GLY A 24 12.27 -13.23 -23.61
N LYS A 25 11.33 -13.61 -24.48
CA LYS A 25 11.21 -14.97 -25.05
C LYS A 25 11.29 -16.07 -23.98
N GLY A 26 10.64 -15.83 -22.82
CA GLY A 26 10.61 -16.74 -21.69
C GLY A 26 11.82 -16.65 -20.74
N LYS A 27 12.75 -15.72 -20.94
CA LYS A 27 13.90 -15.51 -20.04
C LYS A 27 13.62 -14.43 -18.99
N TYR A 28 12.80 -13.45 -19.33
CA TYR A 28 12.36 -12.39 -18.43
C TYR A 28 10.98 -11.90 -18.85
N TYR A 29 10.29 -11.22 -17.94
CA TYR A 29 8.90 -10.83 -18.05
C TYR A 29 8.71 -9.36 -17.68
N GLY A 30 7.55 -8.80 -18.01
CA GLY A 30 7.22 -7.42 -17.66
C GLY A 30 7.15 -7.20 -16.15
N MET A 31 6.51 -8.10 -15.42
CA MET A 31 6.24 -7.93 -14.00
C MET A 31 6.40 -9.22 -13.20
N ILE A 32 6.78 -9.10 -11.93
CA ILE A 32 6.82 -10.18 -10.95
C ILE A 32 6.22 -9.71 -9.63
N GLU A 33 5.55 -10.61 -8.91
CA GLU A 33 4.96 -10.36 -7.60
C GLU A 33 5.17 -11.54 -6.66
N GLY A 34 5.11 -11.25 -5.35
CA GLY A 34 5.06 -12.29 -4.31
C GLY A 34 3.64 -12.81 -4.11
N GLY A 35 3.06 -13.42 -5.15
CA GLY A 35 1.64 -13.80 -5.22
C GLY A 35 1.17 -14.86 -4.21
N LYS A 36 2.10 -15.55 -3.56
CA LYS A 36 1.80 -16.45 -2.44
C LYS A 36 1.33 -15.70 -1.18
N GLN A 37 1.71 -14.43 -1.04
CA GLN A 37 1.39 -13.62 0.14
C GLN A 37 0.19 -12.71 -0.17
N VAL A 38 -1.01 -13.21 0.08
CA VAL A 38 -2.28 -12.53 -0.24
C VAL A 38 -2.43 -11.15 0.38
N ASN A 39 -1.89 -10.91 1.57
CA ASN A 39 -1.90 -9.59 2.21
C ASN A 39 -1.13 -8.53 1.41
N ARG A 40 -0.09 -8.91 0.69
CA ARG A 40 0.65 -7.98 -0.18
C ARG A 40 -0.14 -7.64 -1.44
N LEU A 41 -0.78 -8.64 -2.03
CA LEU A 41 -1.67 -8.44 -3.17
C LEU A 41 -2.84 -7.51 -2.81
N GLU A 42 -3.37 -7.66 -1.59
CA GLU A 42 -4.40 -6.78 -1.07
C GLU A 42 -3.93 -5.33 -0.95
N ILE A 43 -2.73 -5.09 -0.39
CA ILE A 43 -2.15 -3.75 -0.30
C ILE A 43 -1.96 -3.13 -1.70
N ALA A 44 -1.42 -3.90 -2.65
CA ALA A 44 -1.19 -3.41 -4.01
C ALA A 44 -2.50 -3.02 -4.72
N ILE A 45 -3.52 -3.87 -4.67
CA ILE A 45 -4.79 -3.59 -5.35
C ILE A 45 -5.54 -2.43 -4.71
N ARG A 46 -5.48 -2.29 -3.36
CA ARG A 46 -6.04 -1.13 -2.66
C ARG A 46 -5.36 0.16 -3.07
N ALA A 47 -4.02 0.18 -3.14
CA ALA A 47 -3.26 1.35 -3.59
C ALA A 47 -3.68 1.77 -5.02
N LEU A 48 -3.77 0.82 -5.94
CA LEU A 48 -4.25 1.08 -7.30
C LEU A 48 -5.70 1.60 -7.32
N SER A 49 -6.59 1.04 -6.49
CA SER A 49 -7.96 1.53 -6.41
C SER A 49 -8.05 2.96 -5.84
N CYS A 50 -7.17 3.34 -4.92
CA CYS A 50 -7.10 4.72 -4.43
C CYS A 50 -6.66 5.69 -5.52
N LEU A 51 -5.67 5.33 -6.34
CA LEU A 51 -5.29 6.10 -7.52
C LEU A 51 -6.45 6.25 -8.53
N ALA A 52 -7.34 5.26 -8.60
CA ALA A 52 -8.54 5.30 -9.44
C ALA A 52 -9.75 6.00 -8.78
N GLY A 53 -9.60 6.51 -7.54
CA GLY A 53 -10.63 7.29 -6.85
C GLY A 53 -11.43 6.54 -5.79
N SER A 54 -10.96 5.36 -5.35
CA SER A 54 -11.45 4.78 -4.09
C SER A 54 -11.10 5.73 -2.95
N LYS A 55 -12.07 6.03 -2.10
CA LYS A 55 -11.92 6.96 -0.99
C LYS A 55 -11.68 6.23 0.34
N SER A 56 -11.00 5.09 0.30
CA SER A 56 -10.58 4.39 1.51
C SER A 56 -9.20 4.85 1.96
N ASN A 57 -8.89 4.64 3.23
CA ASN A 57 -7.52 4.73 3.72
C ASN A 57 -6.74 3.42 3.45
N ASP A 58 -5.48 3.33 3.87
CA ASP A 58 -4.59 2.19 3.59
C ASP A 58 -4.97 0.89 4.32
N ILE A 59 -5.71 0.96 5.42
CA ILE A 59 -6.16 -0.20 6.21
C ILE A 59 -7.65 -0.52 6.03
N GLY A 60 -8.41 0.40 5.46
CA GLY A 60 -9.86 0.30 5.36
C GLY A 60 -10.37 -0.28 4.05
N VAL A 61 -11.58 -0.79 4.12
CA VAL A 61 -12.38 -1.21 2.97
C VAL A 61 -13.65 -0.37 2.86
N ILE A 62 -13.75 0.64 3.74
CA ILE A 62 -14.85 1.60 3.82
C ILE A 62 -14.37 2.96 3.31
N SER A 63 -15.21 3.65 2.57
CA SER A 63 -14.98 5.03 2.15
C SER A 63 -14.91 5.93 3.39
N MET A 64 -13.84 6.68 3.49
CA MET A 64 -13.65 7.69 4.53
C MET A 64 -14.49 8.96 4.30
N VAL A 65 -15.27 9.03 3.23
CA VAL A 65 -16.12 10.19 2.93
C VAL A 65 -17.59 9.95 3.29
N ASP A 66 -18.10 8.74 3.05
CA ASP A 66 -19.52 8.41 3.20
C ASP A 66 -19.80 7.07 3.88
N GLY A 67 -18.80 6.45 4.48
CA GLY A 67 -18.92 5.20 5.25
C GLY A 67 -19.34 3.97 4.44
N LYS A 68 -19.40 4.06 3.10
CA LYS A 68 -19.81 2.93 2.27
C LYS A 68 -18.65 2.03 1.93
N ASN A 69 -18.95 0.75 1.71
CA ASN A 69 -17.97 -0.21 1.24
C ASN A 69 -17.43 0.16 -0.14
N VAL A 70 -16.11 0.03 -0.33
CA VAL A 70 -15.42 0.38 -1.60
C VAL A 70 -14.99 -0.83 -2.42
N LEU A 71 -15.19 -2.05 -1.91
CA LEU A 71 -14.66 -3.27 -2.54
C LEU A 71 -15.30 -3.61 -3.89
N ASN A 72 -16.50 -3.13 -4.16
CA ASN A 72 -17.18 -3.26 -5.45
C ASN A 72 -17.36 -1.93 -6.17
N SER A 73 -16.63 -0.89 -5.76
CA SER A 73 -16.64 0.41 -6.44
C SER A 73 -16.04 0.32 -7.85
N ASP A 74 -16.42 1.25 -8.72
CA ASP A 74 -15.83 1.36 -10.06
C ASP A 74 -14.29 1.47 -10.00
N ALA A 75 -13.75 2.16 -9.01
CA ALA A 75 -12.31 2.31 -8.80
C ALA A 75 -11.64 0.96 -8.49
N MET A 76 -12.25 0.14 -7.62
CA MET A 76 -11.74 -1.20 -7.32
C MET A 76 -11.83 -2.12 -8.54
N ILE A 77 -12.95 -2.08 -9.26
CA ILE A 77 -13.14 -2.88 -10.49
C ILE A 77 -12.11 -2.48 -11.55
N GLN A 78 -11.84 -1.19 -11.75
CA GLN A 78 -10.80 -0.71 -12.67
C GLN A 78 -9.40 -1.23 -12.29
N ALA A 79 -9.05 -1.25 -10.99
CA ALA A 79 -7.79 -1.80 -10.53
C ALA A 79 -7.67 -3.31 -10.81
N PHE A 80 -8.75 -4.07 -10.64
CA PHE A 80 -8.81 -5.50 -11.03
C PHE A 80 -8.75 -5.70 -12.54
N ASP A 81 -9.45 -4.87 -13.32
CA ASP A 81 -9.40 -4.90 -14.79
C ASP A 81 -7.96 -4.66 -15.29
N PHE A 82 -7.21 -3.75 -14.65
CA PHE A 82 -5.78 -3.52 -14.92
C PHE A 82 -4.92 -4.76 -14.62
N TYR A 83 -5.05 -5.37 -13.43
CA TYR A 83 -4.31 -6.60 -13.07
C TYR A 83 -4.68 -7.78 -13.99
N SER A 84 -5.96 -7.98 -14.26
CA SER A 84 -6.46 -9.00 -15.17
C SER A 84 -5.88 -8.80 -16.59
N GLY A 85 -5.77 -7.53 -17.00
CA GLY A 85 -5.14 -7.18 -18.27
C GLY A 85 -3.68 -7.61 -18.35
N LEU A 86 -2.87 -7.35 -17.32
CA LEU A 86 -1.47 -7.81 -17.25
C LEU A 86 -1.37 -9.34 -17.31
N VAL A 87 -2.31 -10.07 -16.70
CA VAL A 87 -2.37 -11.54 -16.76
C VAL A 87 -2.68 -12.00 -18.19
N GLN A 88 -3.69 -11.39 -18.84
CA GLN A 88 -4.08 -11.74 -20.21
C GLN A 88 -2.98 -11.44 -21.23
N ASP A 89 -2.19 -10.39 -21.00
CA ASP A 89 -1.03 -10.02 -21.81
C ASP A 89 0.16 -10.98 -21.60
N GLY A 90 0.07 -11.91 -20.62
CA GLY A 90 1.17 -12.80 -20.23
C GLY A 90 2.36 -12.06 -19.59
N SER A 91 2.12 -10.86 -19.06
CA SER A 91 3.17 -9.96 -18.56
C SER A 91 3.78 -10.39 -17.23
N PHE A 92 3.10 -11.21 -16.45
CA PHE A 92 3.62 -11.72 -15.18
C PHE A 92 4.59 -12.89 -15.37
N HIS A 93 5.62 -12.93 -14.51
CA HIS A 93 6.48 -14.11 -14.40
C HIS A 93 5.62 -15.35 -14.05
N PRO A 94 5.81 -16.50 -14.69
CA PRO A 94 4.92 -17.67 -14.57
C PRO A 94 4.83 -18.22 -13.13
N ASP A 95 5.89 -18.07 -12.34
CA ASP A 95 5.89 -18.53 -10.95
C ASP A 95 5.30 -17.53 -9.95
N THR A 96 4.88 -16.34 -10.40
CA THR A 96 4.38 -15.25 -9.53
C THR A 96 3.43 -15.75 -8.43
N VAL A 97 2.49 -16.63 -8.75
CA VAL A 97 1.48 -17.11 -7.79
C VAL A 97 2.09 -17.96 -6.65
N ASN A 98 3.22 -18.60 -6.92
CA ASN A 98 3.88 -19.54 -6.01
C ASN A 98 5.01 -18.90 -5.19
N LEU A 99 5.45 -17.69 -5.59
CA LEU A 99 6.57 -17.00 -4.96
C LEU A 99 6.12 -16.25 -3.70
N ALA A 100 6.90 -16.36 -2.63
CA ALA A 100 6.87 -15.39 -1.54
C ALA A 100 7.63 -14.12 -1.96
N ALA A 101 7.41 -12.99 -1.27
CA ALA A 101 8.04 -11.72 -1.64
C ALA A 101 9.58 -11.75 -1.64
N PRO A 102 10.30 -12.43 -0.71
CA PRO A 102 11.75 -12.56 -0.81
C PRO A 102 12.21 -13.28 -2.09
N GLU A 103 11.47 -14.31 -2.52
CA GLU A 103 11.77 -15.07 -3.75
C GLU A 103 11.55 -14.20 -5.00
N ALA A 104 10.43 -13.46 -5.07
CA ALA A 104 10.16 -12.53 -6.14
C ALA A 104 11.24 -11.42 -6.23
N ARG A 105 11.69 -10.88 -5.08
CA ARG A 105 12.78 -9.91 -5.02
C ARG A 105 14.12 -10.47 -5.54
N ALA A 106 14.42 -11.72 -5.21
CA ALA A 106 15.62 -12.39 -5.68
C ALA A 106 15.61 -12.59 -7.20
N LEU A 107 14.46 -12.99 -7.77
CA LEU A 107 14.31 -13.13 -9.22
C LEU A 107 14.36 -11.78 -9.95
N PHE A 108 13.78 -10.72 -9.38
CA PHE A 108 13.94 -9.36 -9.89
C PHE A 108 15.41 -8.94 -9.91
N ALA A 109 16.16 -9.16 -8.83
CA ALA A 109 17.59 -8.86 -8.75
C ALA A 109 18.43 -9.69 -9.75
N GLN A 110 17.90 -10.82 -10.24
CA GLN A 110 18.47 -11.63 -11.32
C GLN A 110 18.01 -11.20 -12.73
N ASN A 111 17.38 -10.03 -12.87
CA ASN A 111 16.85 -9.51 -14.12
C ASN A 111 15.78 -10.41 -14.79
N GLN A 112 14.99 -11.16 -14.01
CA GLN A 112 13.91 -11.99 -14.54
C GLN A 112 12.58 -11.24 -14.69
N ALA A 113 12.49 -10.01 -14.23
CA ALA A 113 11.34 -9.12 -14.47
C ALA A 113 11.80 -7.67 -14.55
N ALA A 114 11.06 -6.84 -15.33
CA ALA A 114 11.31 -5.42 -15.44
C ALA A 114 10.74 -4.60 -14.28
N PHE A 115 9.59 -5.02 -13.75
CA PHE A 115 8.90 -4.30 -12.69
C PHE A 115 8.51 -5.20 -11.52
N LEU A 116 8.55 -4.61 -10.32
CA LEU A 116 8.14 -5.24 -9.07
C LEU A 116 7.59 -4.16 -8.13
N ILE A 117 6.38 -4.35 -7.59
CA ILE A 117 5.83 -3.47 -6.56
C ILE A 117 6.42 -3.86 -5.20
N GLN A 118 7.21 -2.95 -4.61
CA GLN A 118 7.87 -3.18 -3.32
C GLN A 118 7.99 -1.89 -2.52
N GLY A 119 8.37 -2.02 -1.25
CA GLY A 119 8.67 -0.88 -0.39
C GLY A 119 10.16 -0.51 -0.38
N SER A 120 10.44 0.68 0.13
CA SER A 120 11.79 1.28 0.18
C SER A 120 12.85 0.42 0.87
N TRP A 121 12.46 -0.48 1.78
CA TRP A 121 13.39 -1.40 2.47
C TRP A 121 14.18 -2.32 1.53
N CYS A 122 13.72 -2.49 0.28
CA CYS A 122 14.44 -3.29 -0.70
C CYS A 122 15.65 -2.54 -1.28
N ILE A 123 15.63 -1.21 -1.32
CA ILE A 123 16.68 -0.38 -1.94
C ILE A 123 18.03 -0.66 -1.30
N SER A 124 18.16 -0.42 -0.01
CA SER A 124 19.42 -0.65 0.71
C SER A 124 19.87 -2.11 0.73
N THR A 125 18.92 -3.05 0.66
CA THR A 125 19.23 -4.48 0.57
C THR A 125 19.87 -4.80 -0.78
N TRP A 126 19.27 -4.34 -1.88
CA TRP A 126 19.83 -4.60 -3.21
C TRP A 126 21.16 -3.89 -3.45
N GLU A 127 21.31 -2.64 -3.00
CA GLU A 127 22.59 -1.92 -3.10
C GLU A 127 23.73 -2.63 -2.38
N LYS A 128 23.45 -3.29 -1.24
CA LYS A 128 24.45 -4.04 -0.45
C LYS A 128 24.70 -5.45 -0.96
N GLU A 129 23.65 -6.18 -1.32
CA GLU A 129 23.72 -7.61 -1.64
C GLU A 129 23.92 -7.86 -3.16
N ASN A 130 23.53 -6.90 -4.01
CA ASN A 130 23.60 -6.98 -5.45
C ASN A 130 24.16 -5.68 -6.06
N PRO A 131 25.41 -5.32 -5.77
CA PRO A 131 25.99 -4.01 -6.16
C PRO A 131 26.07 -3.80 -7.69
N ASP A 132 25.96 -4.86 -8.48
CA ASP A 132 25.95 -4.82 -9.95
C ASP A 132 24.51 -4.70 -10.52
N LEU A 133 23.49 -4.67 -9.68
CA LEU A 133 22.11 -4.50 -10.11
C LEU A 133 21.83 -3.03 -10.41
N GLU A 134 21.58 -2.73 -11.66
CA GLU A 134 21.09 -1.42 -12.08
C GLU A 134 19.56 -1.39 -11.97
N PHE A 135 19.04 -0.63 -11.03
CA PHE A 135 17.61 -0.44 -10.82
C PHE A 135 17.28 0.99 -10.43
N GLY A 136 16.04 1.36 -10.60
CA GLY A 136 15.50 2.65 -10.18
C GLY A 136 14.11 2.49 -9.59
N VAL A 137 13.48 3.61 -9.26
CA VAL A 137 12.11 3.68 -8.77
C VAL A 137 11.27 4.56 -9.69
N MET A 138 9.99 4.30 -9.74
CA MET A 138 9.03 5.09 -10.51
C MET A 138 7.73 5.23 -9.72
N GLU A 139 6.94 6.23 -10.07
CA GLU A 139 5.57 6.35 -9.58
C GLU A 139 4.74 5.12 -9.94
N MET A 140 3.77 4.79 -9.10
CA MET A 140 2.74 3.82 -9.49
C MET A 140 1.94 4.39 -10.68
N PRO A 141 1.75 3.61 -11.75
CA PRO A 141 0.97 4.09 -12.89
C PRO A 141 -0.48 4.36 -12.48
N VAL A 142 -1.06 5.40 -13.07
CA VAL A 142 -2.42 5.86 -12.77
C VAL A 142 -3.39 5.47 -13.88
N PRO A 143 -4.73 5.54 -13.68
CA PRO A 143 -5.70 5.40 -14.77
C PRO A 143 -5.41 6.32 -15.95
N ASP A 144 -5.83 5.92 -17.15
CA ASP A 144 -5.52 6.67 -18.39
C ASP A 144 -6.14 8.08 -18.43
N ASP A 145 -7.18 8.32 -17.64
CA ASP A 145 -7.82 9.62 -17.44
C ASP A 145 -7.21 10.43 -16.27
N GLY A 146 -6.09 9.96 -15.70
CA GLY A 146 -5.33 10.60 -14.64
C GLY A 146 -5.63 10.08 -13.23
N ALA A 147 -4.81 10.48 -12.28
CA ALA A 147 -5.00 10.16 -10.87
C ALA A 147 -6.25 10.85 -10.30
N LYS A 148 -7.05 10.11 -9.54
CA LYS A 148 -8.23 10.59 -8.82
C LYS A 148 -8.06 10.56 -7.30
N GLY A 149 -6.89 10.16 -6.85
CA GLY A 149 -6.43 10.14 -5.46
C GLY A 149 -4.93 9.84 -5.41
N GLY A 150 -4.33 9.98 -4.23
CA GLY A 150 -2.95 9.60 -3.98
C GLY A 150 -2.83 8.17 -3.43
N LEU A 151 -1.58 7.73 -3.25
CA LEU A 151 -1.28 6.54 -2.46
C LEU A 151 -1.59 6.86 -0.98
N PRO A 152 -2.46 6.08 -0.32
CA PRO A 152 -2.94 6.44 1.01
C PRO A 152 -1.89 6.13 2.09
N TYR A 153 -1.60 7.10 2.95
CA TYR A 153 -0.80 6.94 4.15
C TYR A 153 -1.58 7.38 5.39
N ILE A 154 -1.41 6.66 6.49
CA ILE A 154 -1.94 7.04 7.81
C ILE A 154 -0.78 7.59 8.65
N GLY A 155 -0.92 8.83 9.12
CA GLY A 155 0.17 9.57 9.76
C GLY A 155 0.45 9.22 11.22
N ALA A 156 -0.44 8.51 11.92
CA ALA A 156 -0.40 8.44 13.39
C ALA A 156 -0.50 7.01 13.96
N GLN A 157 -0.02 6.00 13.27
CA GLN A 157 -0.09 4.61 13.75
C GLN A 157 0.98 4.31 14.81
N PRO A 158 0.63 3.72 15.98
CA PRO A 158 1.59 3.22 16.94
C PRO A 158 2.19 1.90 16.47
N TRP A 159 3.38 1.95 15.88
CA TRP A 159 4.08 0.76 15.37
C TRP A 159 4.82 -0.04 16.44
N MET A 160 5.15 0.57 17.56
CA MET A 160 5.90 -0.07 18.64
C MET A 160 5.27 0.23 20.00
N GLY A 161 5.29 -0.77 20.86
CA GLY A 161 4.79 -0.67 22.23
C GLY A 161 5.69 -1.40 23.21
N ILE A 162 5.54 -1.07 24.48
CA ILE A 162 6.21 -1.76 25.58
C ILE A 162 5.26 -2.79 26.14
N SER A 163 5.69 -4.06 26.20
CA SER A 163 4.89 -5.10 26.85
C SER A 163 4.63 -4.77 28.32
N LYS A 164 3.39 -4.90 28.76
CA LYS A 164 3.03 -4.73 30.18
C LYS A 164 3.73 -5.75 31.10
N THR A 165 4.27 -6.82 30.52
CA THR A 165 5.03 -7.86 31.24
C THR A 165 6.55 -7.65 31.16
N SER A 166 7.00 -6.48 30.70
CA SER A 166 8.43 -6.15 30.67
C SER A 166 8.99 -6.02 32.08
N ASP A 167 10.12 -6.66 32.33
CA ASP A 167 10.84 -6.51 33.61
C ASP A 167 11.54 -5.14 33.74
N ASN A 168 11.72 -4.41 32.63
CA ASN A 168 12.40 -3.12 32.60
C ASN A 168 11.70 -2.10 31.68
N PRO A 169 10.46 -1.69 32.00
CA PRO A 169 9.68 -0.80 31.13
C PRO A 169 10.32 0.58 30.93
N GLU A 170 11.01 1.10 31.95
CA GLU A 170 11.73 2.38 31.83
C GLU A 170 12.92 2.32 30.86
N LEU A 171 13.66 1.20 30.86
CA LEU A 171 14.74 1.00 29.90
C LEU A 171 14.20 0.82 28.48
N ALA A 172 13.10 0.08 28.32
CA ALA A 172 12.41 -0.05 27.05
C ALA A 172 11.93 1.30 26.51
N ALA A 173 11.37 2.16 27.38
CA ALA A 173 10.96 3.51 27.00
C ALA A 173 12.15 4.37 26.54
N LYS A 174 13.28 4.32 27.25
CA LYS A 174 14.52 5.02 26.83
C LYS A 174 15.05 4.51 25.49
N TYR A 175 14.98 3.20 25.25
CA TYR A 175 15.35 2.61 23.97
C TYR A 175 14.47 3.15 22.82
N LEU A 176 13.16 3.15 23.00
CA LEU A 176 12.23 3.71 22.01
C LEU A 176 12.51 5.21 21.76
N GLN A 177 12.74 5.99 22.83
CA GLN A 177 13.11 7.40 22.68
C GLN A 177 14.41 7.56 21.88
N GLY A 178 15.39 6.67 22.07
CA GLY A 178 16.64 6.64 21.31
C GLY A 178 16.40 6.40 19.81
N LEU A 179 15.50 5.48 19.45
CA LEU A 179 15.13 5.21 18.04
C LEU A 179 14.48 6.41 17.34
N TYR A 180 13.78 7.27 18.10
CA TYR A 180 13.18 8.51 17.59
C TYR A 180 14.03 9.75 17.82
N SER A 181 15.30 9.60 18.22
CA SER A 181 16.24 10.73 18.32
C SER A 181 16.71 11.18 16.93
N GLU A 182 16.96 12.47 16.75
CA GLU A 182 17.54 12.99 15.50
C GLU A 182 18.91 12.32 15.21
N GLU A 183 19.71 12.04 16.23
CA GLU A 183 21.01 11.37 16.10
C GLU A 183 20.88 9.98 15.44
N TYR A 184 19.95 9.14 15.93
CA TYR A 184 19.71 7.82 15.34
C TYR A 184 19.09 7.92 13.94
N GLN A 185 18.05 8.73 13.81
CA GLN A 185 17.30 8.87 12.57
C GLN A 185 18.18 9.45 11.44
N SER A 186 19.02 10.44 11.74
CA SER A 186 19.93 11.01 10.74
C SER A 186 20.97 9.99 10.27
N GLY A 187 21.52 9.17 11.16
CA GLY A 187 22.47 8.13 10.80
C GLY A 187 21.85 7.08 9.86
N VAL A 188 20.62 6.66 10.13
CA VAL A 188 19.94 5.66 9.28
C VAL A 188 19.54 6.24 7.92
N VAL A 189 19.11 7.51 7.87
CA VAL A 189 18.82 8.22 6.61
C VAL A 189 20.09 8.39 5.78
N GLU A 190 21.20 8.78 6.42
CA GLU A 190 22.49 8.95 5.75
C GLU A 190 23.05 7.63 5.19
N ASP A 191 22.77 6.51 5.86
CA ASP A 191 23.13 5.15 5.42
C ASP A 191 22.18 4.58 4.33
N GLY A 192 21.13 5.31 3.96
CA GLY A 192 20.11 4.86 3.00
C GLY A 192 19.21 3.75 3.53
N GLY A 193 19.08 3.61 4.86
CA GLY A 193 18.32 2.53 5.48
C GLY A 193 16.80 2.71 5.39
N PHE A 194 16.31 3.92 5.63
CA PHE A 194 14.89 4.28 5.54
C PHE A 194 14.67 5.80 5.44
N VAL A 195 13.41 6.18 5.23
CA VAL A 195 12.93 7.56 5.29
C VAL A 195 12.52 7.88 6.73
N SER A 196 13.04 8.98 7.30
CA SER A 196 12.71 9.42 8.65
C SER A 196 11.34 10.08 8.73
N ALA A 197 10.60 9.83 9.83
CA ALA A 197 9.39 10.57 10.17
C ALA A 197 9.67 11.92 10.85
N ILE A 198 10.94 12.23 11.19
CA ILE A 198 11.31 13.51 11.80
C ILE A 198 11.47 14.57 10.71
N LYS A 199 10.68 15.62 10.82
CA LYS A 199 10.68 16.75 9.87
C LYS A 199 12.09 17.34 9.70
N GLY A 200 12.53 17.49 8.45
CA GLY A 200 13.79 18.10 8.08
C GLY A 200 15.00 17.16 8.13
N VAL A 201 14.87 15.95 8.66
CA VAL A 201 15.97 14.98 8.70
C VAL A 201 16.28 14.43 7.31
N ASN A 202 15.26 14.08 6.54
CA ASN A 202 15.45 13.54 5.18
C ASN A 202 16.14 14.57 4.27
N GLU A 203 15.65 15.80 4.27
CA GLU A 203 16.18 16.88 3.43
C GLU A 203 17.62 17.22 3.77
N LYS A 204 18.01 17.05 5.04
CA LYS A 204 19.34 17.43 5.54
C LYS A 204 20.39 16.34 5.35
N TYR A 205 20.01 15.07 5.49
CA TYR A 205 20.97 13.96 5.62
C TYR A 205 20.85 12.91 4.49
N MET A 206 19.76 12.90 3.71
CA MET A 206 19.61 11.93 2.65
C MET A 206 20.55 12.23 1.48
N LYS A 207 21.35 11.24 1.11
CA LYS A 207 22.29 11.32 -0.04
C LYS A 207 21.55 11.13 -1.35
N ASP A 208 22.12 11.65 -2.43
CA ASP A 208 21.64 11.38 -3.79
C ASP A 208 21.72 9.87 -4.08
N GLY A 209 20.71 9.34 -4.75
CA GLY A 209 20.58 7.93 -5.09
C GLY A 209 19.14 7.46 -5.08
N VAL A 210 18.93 6.16 -5.32
CA VAL A 210 17.59 5.57 -5.48
C VAL A 210 16.66 5.83 -4.27
N MET A 211 17.21 5.87 -3.04
CA MET A 211 16.42 6.19 -1.85
C MET A 211 15.88 7.62 -1.87
N LYS A 212 16.65 8.58 -2.38
CA LYS A 212 16.22 9.98 -2.51
C LYS A 212 15.18 10.13 -3.61
N ASP A 213 15.36 9.42 -4.73
CA ASP A 213 14.36 9.37 -5.79
C ASP A 213 13.03 8.80 -5.27
N TYR A 214 13.10 7.70 -4.53
CA TYR A 214 11.92 7.14 -3.84
C TYR A 214 11.25 8.15 -2.92
N TYR A 215 12.02 8.85 -2.08
CA TYR A 215 11.47 9.85 -1.16
C TYR A 215 10.75 10.97 -1.90
N THR A 216 11.33 11.46 -2.99
CA THR A 216 10.71 12.50 -3.83
C THR A 216 9.39 12.02 -4.42
N LEU A 217 9.36 10.83 -5.04
CA LEU A 217 8.15 10.24 -5.61
C LEU A 217 7.08 9.95 -4.53
N ALA A 218 7.52 9.51 -3.34
CA ALA A 218 6.59 9.26 -2.22
C ALA A 218 5.93 10.54 -1.71
N LEU A 219 6.60 11.70 -1.75
CA LEU A 219 6.02 13.00 -1.43
C LEU A 219 5.04 13.48 -2.51
N GLU A 220 5.32 13.18 -3.77
CA GLU A 220 4.49 13.61 -4.90
C GLU A 220 3.18 12.80 -4.96
N GLN A 221 3.27 11.48 -4.93
CA GLN A 221 2.15 10.56 -5.12
C GLN A 221 1.47 10.13 -3.82
N GLY A 222 2.21 10.07 -2.70
CA GLY A 222 1.67 9.75 -1.38
C GLY A 222 0.85 10.89 -0.81
N LYS A 223 -0.30 10.56 -0.17
CA LYS A 223 -1.13 11.53 0.53
C LYS A 223 -1.53 11.01 1.90
N LEU A 224 -1.46 11.87 2.90
CA LEU A 224 -2.02 11.56 4.21
C LEU A 224 -3.54 11.45 4.08
N CYS A 225 -4.07 10.31 4.51
CA CYS A 225 -5.51 10.07 4.55
C CYS A 225 -6.06 10.20 5.98
N PRO A 226 -7.38 10.42 6.14
CA PRO A 226 -8.00 10.45 7.45
C PRO A 226 -7.80 9.13 8.21
N ASP A 227 -7.51 9.24 9.50
CA ASP A 227 -7.50 8.12 10.44
C ASP A 227 -8.62 8.34 11.48
N PRO A 228 -9.65 7.51 11.51
CA PRO A 228 -10.73 7.61 12.48
C PRO A 228 -10.25 7.63 13.94
N ILE A 229 -9.15 6.91 14.26
CA ILE A 229 -8.58 6.83 15.60
C ILE A 229 -8.05 8.19 16.09
N VAL A 230 -7.58 9.05 15.18
CA VAL A 230 -7.13 10.41 15.50
C VAL A 230 -8.32 11.29 15.92
N GLY A 231 -9.46 11.13 15.26
CA GLY A 231 -10.69 11.87 15.59
C GLY A 231 -11.40 11.31 16.83
N ASN A 232 -11.44 10.00 16.95
CA ASN A 232 -12.06 9.29 18.07
C ASN A 232 -11.27 8.01 18.41
N ALA A 233 -10.59 7.97 19.56
CA ALA A 233 -9.78 6.82 19.97
C ALA A 233 -10.60 5.51 20.08
N ASP A 234 -11.90 5.61 20.39
CA ASP A 234 -12.79 4.46 20.50
C ASP A 234 -13.09 3.79 19.14
N ALA A 235 -12.78 4.46 18.03
CA ALA A 235 -12.84 3.85 16.70
C ALA A 235 -11.96 2.58 16.59
N SER A 236 -10.88 2.50 17.38
CA SER A 236 -10.03 1.30 17.48
C SER A 236 -10.79 0.05 17.93
N ALA A 237 -11.82 0.20 18.77
CA ALA A 237 -12.65 -0.90 19.23
C ALA A 237 -13.49 -1.53 18.09
N VAL A 238 -13.85 -0.75 17.06
CA VAL A 238 -14.57 -1.28 15.89
C VAL A 238 -13.67 -2.23 15.11
N TYR A 239 -12.43 -1.82 14.79
CA TYR A 239 -11.46 -2.66 14.07
C TYR A 239 -11.18 -3.96 14.83
N ALA A 240 -11.09 -3.92 16.16
CA ALA A 240 -10.86 -5.10 17.00
C ALA A 240 -12.05 -6.10 17.01
N ASN A 241 -13.24 -5.66 16.61
CA ASN A 241 -14.46 -6.47 16.58
C ASN A 241 -14.86 -6.95 15.17
N ILE A 242 -14.07 -6.64 14.13
CA ILE A 242 -14.30 -7.11 12.76
C ILE A 242 -13.68 -8.48 12.59
N THR A 243 -14.45 -9.42 12.05
CA THR A 243 -13.98 -10.75 11.69
C THR A 243 -13.59 -10.77 10.21
N GLU A 244 -12.43 -11.35 9.91
CA GLU A 244 -11.98 -11.51 8.52
C GLU A 244 -12.94 -12.40 7.72
N ILE A 245 -13.27 -11.96 6.50
CA ILE A 245 -14.17 -12.66 5.58
C ILE A 245 -13.33 -13.39 4.54
N SER A 246 -13.74 -14.64 4.23
CA SER A 246 -13.08 -15.44 3.19
C SER A 246 -14.07 -15.73 2.05
N PRO A 247 -13.63 -15.61 0.77
CA PRO A 247 -12.31 -15.14 0.37
C PRO A 247 -12.12 -13.66 0.70
N ASN A 248 -10.93 -13.28 1.19
CA ASN A 248 -10.57 -11.88 1.38
C ASN A 248 -10.10 -11.25 0.05
N LEU A 249 -9.91 -9.93 0.04
CA LEU A 249 -9.53 -9.18 -1.17
C LEU A 249 -8.24 -9.72 -1.81
N GLY A 250 -7.22 -10.03 -1.03
CA GLY A 250 -5.95 -10.58 -1.52
C GLY A 250 -6.10 -11.97 -2.14
N GLN A 251 -6.99 -12.82 -1.62
CA GLN A 251 -7.31 -14.13 -2.21
C GLN A 251 -8.02 -13.98 -3.56
N ILE A 252 -8.85 -12.96 -3.73
CA ILE A 252 -9.50 -12.66 -5.01
C ILE A 252 -8.45 -12.21 -6.04
N VAL A 253 -7.52 -11.32 -5.64
CA VAL A 253 -6.39 -10.93 -6.52
C VAL A 253 -5.54 -12.13 -6.90
N GLN A 254 -5.21 -13.01 -5.95
CA GLN A 254 -4.47 -14.24 -6.24
C GLN A 254 -5.23 -15.13 -7.23
N GLY A 255 -6.55 -15.22 -7.11
CA GLY A 255 -7.41 -15.90 -8.09
C GLY A 255 -7.27 -15.28 -9.49
N THR A 256 -7.26 -13.95 -9.59
CA THR A 256 -7.06 -13.23 -10.85
C THR A 256 -5.69 -13.52 -11.46
N LEU A 257 -4.63 -13.58 -10.66
CA LEU A 257 -3.28 -13.98 -11.12
C LEU A 257 -3.25 -15.40 -11.69
N THR A 258 -4.19 -16.29 -11.28
CA THR A 258 -4.34 -17.63 -11.87
C THR A 258 -5.26 -17.67 -13.11
N GLY A 259 -5.71 -16.51 -13.58
CA GLY A 259 -6.57 -16.38 -14.76
C GLY A 259 -8.08 -16.46 -14.46
N LYS A 260 -8.52 -16.40 -13.20
CA LYS A 260 -9.95 -16.28 -12.86
C LYS A 260 -10.47 -14.89 -13.25
N THR A 261 -11.65 -14.85 -13.86
CA THR A 261 -12.27 -13.61 -14.38
C THR A 261 -13.58 -13.25 -13.69
N ASP A 262 -14.01 -14.04 -12.71
CA ASP A 262 -15.26 -13.88 -11.96
C ASP A 262 -15.14 -12.95 -10.74
N TYR A 263 -14.06 -12.15 -10.68
CA TYR A 263 -13.79 -11.28 -9.54
C TYR A 263 -14.89 -10.24 -9.28
N LYS A 264 -15.63 -9.78 -10.30
CA LYS A 264 -16.71 -8.79 -10.11
C LYS A 264 -17.83 -9.32 -9.20
N ASP A 265 -18.29 -10.55 -9.46
CA ASP A 265 -19.32 -11.18 -8.63
C ASP A 265 -18.80 -11.51 -7.24
N THR A 266 -17.52 -11.94 -7.15
CA THR A 266 -16.89 -12.24 -5.88
C THR A 266 -16.69 -10.96 -5.05
N LEU A 267 -16.30 -9.83 -5.67
CA LEU A 267 -16.19 -8.54 -5.02
C LEU A 267 -17.53 -8.01 -4.51
N ASN A 268 -18.63 -8.19 -5.28
CA ASN A 268 -19.97 -7.83 -4.82
C ASN A 268 -20.34 -8.61 -3.55
N THR A 269 -20.11 -9.91 -3.54
CA THR A 269 -20.38 -10.77 -2.38
C THR A 269 -19.51 -10.37 -1.18
N LEU A 270 -18.21 -10.11 -1.41
CA LEU A 270 -17.30 -9.66 -0.37
C LEU A 270 -17.74 -8.30 0.19
N ALA A 271 -18.11 -7.34 -0.66
CA ALA A 271 -18.56 -6.02 -0.25
C ALA A 271 -19.81 -6.08 0.64
N GLU A 272 -20.82 -6.88 0.26
CA GLU A 272 -22.02 -7.07 1.06
C GLU A 272 -21.72 -7.67 2.45
N ASN A 273 -20.85 -8.68 2.50
CA ASN A 273 -20.49 -9.33 3.75
C ASN A 273 -19.63 -8.42 4.63
N THR A 274 -18.69 -7.70 4.04
CA THR A 274 -17.84 -6.76 4.76
C THR A 274 -18.66 -5.58 5.31
N GLN A 275 -19.65 -5.08 4.58
CA GLN A 275 -20.53 -4.02 5.06
C GLN A 275 -21.31 -4.47 6.31
N LYS A 276 -21.88 -5.68 6.27
CA LYS A 276 -22.58 -6.27 7.42
C LYS A 276 -21.67 -6.46 8.65
N GLU A 277 -20.44 -6.95 8.40
CA GLU A 277 -19.49 -7.16 9.50
C GLU A 277 -18.97 -5.83 10.05
N TRP A 278 -18.84 -4.80 9.22
CA TRP A 278 -18.53 -3.43 9.64
C TRP A 278 -19.60 -2.88 10.58
N GLU A 279 -20.88 -2.94 10.20
CA GLU A 279 -22.01 -2.52 11.01
C GLU A 279 -22.09 -3.30 12.33
N ASN A 280 -21.83 -4.61 12.27
CA ASN A 280 -21.76 -5.48 13.44
C ASN A 280 -20.58 -5.12 14.35
N GLY A 281 -19.42 -4.76 13.79
CA GLY A 281 -18.24 -4.29 14.54
C GLY A 281 -18.53 -3.02 15.33
N ILE A 282 -19.19 -2.04 14.71
CA ILE A 282 -19.64 -0.81 15.41
C ILE A 282 -20.58 -1.17 16.57
N LYS A 283 -21.59 -2.00 16.31
CA LYS A 283 -22.55 -2.41 17.35
C LYS A 283 -21.86 -3.13 18.51
N LYS A 284 -20.96 -4.07 18.26
CA LYS A 284 -20.21 -4.77 19.31
C LYS A 284 -19.32 -3.83 20.12
N ALA A 285 -18.67 -2.85 19.46
CA ALA A 285 -17.88 -1.84 20.15
C ALA A 285 -18.76 -1.00 21.10
N GLN A 286 -19.93 -0.56 20.66
CA GLN A 286 -20.91 0.17 21.48
C GLN A 286 -21.43 -0.68 22.65
N GLU A 287 -21.77 -1.95 22.42
CA GLU A 287 -22.20 -2.89 23.46
C GLU A 287 -21.10 -3.12 24.52
N ALA A 288 -19.81 -3.01 24.11
CA ALA A 288 -18.66 -3.06 25.02
C ALA A 288 -18.37 -1.74 25.73
N GLY A 289 -19.13 -0.69 25.45
CA GLY A 289 -19.03 0.63 26.13
C GLY A 289 -18.18 1.66 25.37
N ALA A 290 -17.80 1.41 24.12
CA ALA A 290 -17.13 2.40 23.28
C ALA A 290 -18.11 3.49 22.82
N GLU A 291 -17.70 4.75 22.91
CA GLU A 291 -18.48 5.90 22.42
C GLU A 291 -18.12 6.16 20.93
N VAL A 292 -18.58 5.30 20.04
CA VAL A 292 -18.26 5.31 18.61
C VAL A 292 -19.51 5.12 17.75
N SER A 293 -19.55 5.76 16.59
CA SER A 293 -20.64 5.65 15.61
C SER A 293 -20.08 5.53 14.18
N ALA A 294 -20.94 5.28 13.18
CA ALA A 294 -20.55 5.30 11.78
C ALA A 294 -20.00 6.66 11.33
N GLU A 295 -20.49 7.76 11.89
CA GLU A 295 -20.07 9.12 11.58
C GLU A 295 -18.61 9.41 11.96
N ASP A 296 -18.04 8.66 12.92
CA ASP A 296 -16.62 8.78 13.28
C ASP A 296 -15.69 8.38 12.14
N PHE A 297 -16.18 7.59 11.20
CA PHE A 297 -15.46 7.12 10.01
C PHE A 297 -15.76 7.94 8.75
N GLU A 298 -16.51 9.05 8.86
CA GLU A 298 -16.85 9.92 7.74
C GLU A 298 -16.10 11.24 7.83
N PHE A 299 -15.32 11.56 6.80
CA PHE A 299 -14.53 12.78 6.64
C PHE A 299 -14.95 13.47 5.34
N LYS A 300 -16.12 14.13 5.36
CA LYS A 300 -16.80 14.69 4.17
C LYS A 300 -16.00 15.79 3.48
N ASN A 301 -15.09 16.43 4.20
CA ASN A 301 -14.17 17.46 3.73
C ASN A 301 -12.89 16.90 3.09
N TRP A 302 -12.67 15.58 3.07
CA TRP A 302 -11.45 15.00 2.53
C TRP A 302 -11.41 15.04 1.00
N ASN A 303 -10.32 15.60 0.47
CA ASN A 303 -9.91 15.49 -0.93
C ASN A 303 -8.77 14.46 -1.05
N PRO A 304 -8.98 13.30 -1.69
CA PRO A 304 -7.93 12.27 -1.80
C PRO A 304 -6.67 12.66 -2.58
N LEU A 305 -6.66 13.83 -3.24
CA LEU A 305 -5.49 14.39 -3.93
C LEU A 305 -4.65 15.30 -3.04
N GLU A 306 -5.06 15.51 -1.78
CA GLU A 306 -4.42 16.41 -0.83
C GLU A 306 -4.18 15.69 0.51
N ASP A 307 -3.19 16.14 1.27
CA ASP A 307 -2.95 15.62 2.62
C ASP A 307 -4.08 16.03 3.56
N TYR A 308 -4.58 15.06 4.35
CA TYR A 308 -5.53 15.34 5.44
C TYR A 308 -4.77 15.74 6.69
N THR A 309 -4.81 17.00 7.02
CA THR A 309 -3.98 17.63 8.05
C THR A 309 -4.67 17.75 9.41
N ALA A 310 -3.95 18.19 10.45
CA ALA A 310 -4.53 18.46 11.76
C ALA A 310 -5.62 19.55 11.73
N GLU A 311 -5.58 20.50 10.77
CA GLU A 311 -6.60 21.52 10.60
C GLU A 311 -7.90 20.92 10.05
N ASP A 312 -7.79 19.91 9.16
CA ASP A 312 -8.96 19.24 8.56
C ASP A 312 -9.76 18.45 9.60
N TYR A 313 -9.09 17.85 10.59
CA TYR A 313 -9.77 17.20 11.72
C TYR A 313 -10.59 18.17 12.59
N GLN A 314 -10.20 19.45 12.65
CA GLN A 314 -10.93 20.47 13.42
C GLN A 314 -12.17 20.94 12.67
N ASN A 315 -12.23 20.77 11.36
CA ASN A 315 -13.29 21.21 10.46
C ASN A 315 -14.15 20.05 9.94
N LYS A 316 -14.03 18.87 10.55
CA LYS A 316 -14.76 17.64 10.18
C LYS A 316 -16.28 17.81 10.26
#